data_9bab6c91028a5058ce28c95f499fb8f8
#
_entry.id   9bab6c91028a5058ce28c95f499fb8f8
#
_cell.length_a   1.000
_cell.length_b   1.000
_cell.length_c   1.000
_cell.angle_alpha   90.00
_cell.angle_beta   90.00
_cell.angle_gamma   90.00
#
_symmetry.space_group_name_H-M   'P 1'
#
loop_
_entity.id
_entity.type
_entity.pdbx_description
1 polymer ?
#
loop_
_entity_poly.entity_id
_entity_poly.type
_entity_poly.pdbx_seq_one_letter_code
_entity_poly.pdbx_strand_id
1 'polypeptide(L)'
;MLLRYFRLIRINNWIKNVIIFSPLFFAGKISNIVLLQQSLISFISFSFLTSSIYILNDYMDLEHDRAHPSKKNRPLASGKVPIAHAGGMAIVLLIVGLGIISQLSIDTFYVSLSYVVIMVAYCLVFRKMALVDIGIIATGFVIRLYVGSTVTGIPNSMWIIIMTFLLALFIT
;
A
#
# COMPACT_ATOMS: atom_id res chain seq x y z
N MET A 1 9.24 21.22 9.63
CA MET A 1 9.85 20.58 8.46
C MET A 1 9.42 19.13 8.33
N LEU A 2 9.57 18.29 9.32
CA LEU A 2 9.18 16.87 9.36
C LEU A 2 7.70 16.60 9.00
N LEU A 3 6.76 17.42 9.45
CA LEU A 3 5.31 17.22 9.21
C LEU A 3 4.94 17.17 7.71
N ARG A 4 5.73 17.82 6.84
CA ARG A 4 5.50 17.81 5.39
C ARG A 4 5.81 16.44 4.77
N TYR A 5 6.86 15.78 5.25
CA TYR A 5 7.24 14.44 4.81
C TYR A 5 6.27 13.38 5.32
N PHE A 6 5.76 13.50 6.56
CA PHE A 6 4.70 12.63 7.07
C PHE A 6 3.40 12.73 6.26
N ARG A 7 3.06 13.94 5.79
CA ARG A 7 1.93 14.12 4.86
C ARG A 7 2.20 13.56 3.48
N LEU A 8 3.45 13.61 3.01
CA LEU A 8 3.84 13.07 1.70
C LEU A 8 3.71 11.53 1.67
N ILE A 9 4.19 10.83 2.70
CA ILE A 9 4.08 9.37 2.81
C ILE A 9 2.67 8.90 3.19
N ARG A 10 1.76 9.82 3.46
CA ARG A 10 0.34 9.56 3.75
C ARG A 10 0.12 8.53 4.86
N ILE A 11 0.77 8.71 6.03
CA ILE A 11 0.65 7.80 7.19
C ILE A 11 -0.80 7.46 7.52
N ASN A 12 -1.73 8.41 7.40
CA ASN A 12 -3.15 8.18 7.67
C ASN A 12 -3.74 7.05 6.80
N ASN A 13 -3.16 6.78 5.63
CA ASN A 13 -3.60 5.70 4.75
C ASN A 13 -3.05 4.32 5.14
N TRP A 14 -2.09 4.26 6.08
CA TRP A 14 -1.55 3.01 6.59
C TRP A 14 -2.63 2.17 7.29
N ILE A 15 -3.69 2.79 7.78
CA ILE A 15 -4.84 2.09 8.36
C ILE A 15 -5.43 1.04 7.40
N LYS A 16 -5.36 1.28 6.08
CA LYS A 16 -5.83 0.33 5.07
C LYS A 16 -5.01 -0.97 5.05
N ASN A 17 -3.77 -0.91 5.53
CA ASN A 17 -2.88 -2.08 5.57
C ASN A 17 -3.13 -2.97 6.81
N VAL A 18 -4.00 -2.55 7.75
CA VAL A 18 -4.40 -3.37 8.92
C VAL A 18 -5.02 -4.70 8.48
N ILE A 19 -5.55 -4.79 7.27
CA ILE A 19 -6.05 -6.03 6.67
C ILE A 19 -4.99 -7.16 6.65
N ILE A 20 -3.69 -6.83 6.68
CA ILE A 20 -2.59 -7.80 6.79
C ILE A 20 -2.72 -8.67 8.04
N PHE A 21 -3.32 -8.16 9.11
CA PHE A 21 -3.56 -8.92 10.34
C PHE A 21 -4.78 -9.83 10.29
N SER A 22 -5.62 -9.73 9.26
CA SER A 22 -6.88 -10.49 9.17
C SER A 22 -6.69 -12.01 9.25
N PRO A 23 -5.73 -12.67 8.57
CA PRO A 23 -5.56 -14.11 8.68
C PRO A 23 -5.23 -14.54 10.13
N LEU A 24 -4.37 -13.76 10.80
CA LEU A 24 -3.98 -14.00 12.18
C LEU A 24 -5.16 -13.85 13.14
N PHE A 25 -5.97 -12.81 12.93
CA PHE A 25 -7.16 -12.52 13.76
C PHE A 25 -8.23 -13.61 13.61
N PHE A 26 -8.62 -13.94 12.36
CA PHE A 26 -9.68 -14.93 12.10
C PHE A 26 -9.27 -16.37 12.44
N ALA A 27 -7.97 -16.67 12.45
CA ALA A 27 -7.48 -17.96 12.95
C ALA A 27 -7.39 -18.05 14.49
N GLY A 28 -7.74 -16.99 15.21
CA GLY A 28 -7.63 -16.95 16.67
C GLY A 28 -6.20 -17.03 17.20
N LYS A 29 -5.19 -16.73 16.36
CA LYS A 29 -3.77 -16.87 16.70
C LYS A 29 -3.08 -15.55 17.07
N ILE A 30 -3.85 -14.53 17.41
CA ILE A 30 -3.33 -13.18 17.72
C ILE A 30 -2.41 -13.18 18.96
N SER A 31 -2.57 -14.16 19.86
CA SER A 31 -1.71 -14.33 21.03
C SER A 31 -0.35 -14.98 20.71
N ASN A 32 -0.15 -15.47 19.48
CA ASN A 32 1.14 -15.99 19.07
C ASN A 32 2.08 -14.83 18.74
N ILE A 33 3.04 -14.58 19.65
CA ILE A 33 3.94 -13.42 19.58
C ILE A 33 4.80 -13.42 18.31
N VAL A 34 5.22 -14.60 17.82
CA VAL A 34 6.05 -14.71 16.61
C VAL A 34 5.26 -14.31 15.38
N LEU A 35 4.04 -14.85 15.21
CA LEU A 35 3.18 -14.50 14.07
C LEU A 35 2.74 -13.05 14.12
N LEU A 36 2.50 -12.51 15.34
CA LEU A 36 2.16 -11.11 15.50
C LEU A 36 3.32 -10.19 15.11
N GLN A 37 4.56 -10.51 15.51
CA GLN A 37 5.75 -9.77 15.10
C GLN A 37 5.96 -9.81 13.60
N GLN A 38 5.83 -10.98 12.96
CA GLN A 38 5.94 -11.12 11.49
C GLN A 38 4.88 -10.27 10.77
N SER A 39 3.63 -10.30 11.24
CA SER A 39 2.56 -9.46 10.69
C SER A 39 2.83 -7.96 10.87
N LEU A 40 3.38 -7.55 12.01
CA LEU A 40 3.71 -6.15 12.30
C LEU A 40 4.85 -5.66 11.41
N ILE A 41 5.92 -6.46 11.23
CA ILE A 41 7.02 -6.12 10.34
C ILE A 41 6.50 -6.02 8.90
N SER A 42 5.65 -6.96 8.46
CA SER A 42 5.03 -6.92 7.14
C SER A 42 4.12 -5.70 6.96
N PHE A 43 3.34 -5.34 7.97
CA PHE A 43 2.50 -4.14 7.96
C PHE A 43 3.32 -2.87 7.75
N ILE A 44 4.42 -2.70 8.50
CA ILE A 44 5.30 -1.52 8.38
C ILE A 44 5.95 -1.50 7.00
N SER A 45 6.54 -2.62 6.58
CA SER A 45 7.24 -2.73 5.31
C SER A 45 6.31 -2.52 4.10
N PHE A 46 5.12 -3.11 4.14
CA PHE A 46 4.10 -2.90 3.11
C PHE A 46 3.57 -1.46 3.12
N SER A 47 3.54 -0.81 4.28
CA SER A 47 3.18 0.62 4.38
C SER A 47 4.23 1.52 3.71
N PHE A 48 5.50 1.13 3.72
CA PHE A 48 6.53 1.80 2.93
C PHE A 48 6.28 1.65 1.42
N LEU A 49 5.92 0.45 0.95
CA LEU A 49 5.57 0.22 -0.45
C LEU A 49 4.37 1.07 -0.89
N THR A 50 3.30 1.07 -0.10
CA THR A 50 2.12 1.89 -0.40
C THR A 50 2.43 3.38 -0.41
N SER A 51 3.29 3.85 0.50
CA SER A 51 3.74 5.26 0.53
C SER A 51 4.56 5.63 -0.70
N SER A 52 5.44 4.74 -1.17
CA SER A 52 6.20 4.91 -2.42
C SER A 52 5.25 5.10 -3.61
N ILE A 53 4.24 4.25 -3.73
CA ILE A 53 3.23 4.35 -4.79
C ILE A 53 2.41 5.64 -4.68
N TYR A 54 2.04 6.09 -3.47
CA TYR A 54 1.34 7.37 -3.30
C TYR A 54 2.19 8.56 -3.74
N ILE A 55 3.49 8.54 -3.49
CA ILE A 55 4.40 9.60 -3.98
C ILE A 55 4.46 9.59 -5.51
N LEU A 56 4.55 8.42 -6.13
CA LEU A 56 4.50 8.27 -7.59
C LEU A 56 3.18 8.83 -8.15
N ASN A 57 2.06 8.47 -7.54
CA ASN A 57 0.75 8.96 -7.96
C ASN A 57 0.64 10.50 -7.83
N ASP A 58 1.11 11.09 -6.72
CA ASP A 58 1.12 12.54 -6.52
C ASP A 58 2.03 13.24 -7.54
N TYR A 59 3.11 12.60 -7.98
CA TYR A 59 3.98 13.12 -9.04
C TYR A 59 3.27 13.08 -10.40
N MET A 60 2.61 11.98 -10.74
CA MET A 60 1.87 11.85 -12.00
C MET A 60 0.67 12.80 -12.09
N ASP A 61 0.09 13.19 -10.94
CA ASP A 61 -1.05 14.11 -10.86
C ASP A 61 -0.64 15.58 -10.63
N LEU A 62 0.65 15.90 -10.63
CA LEU A 62 1.19 17.17 -10.17
C LEU A 62 0.50 18.41 -10.77
N GLU A 63 0.32 18.43 -12.09
CA GLU A 63 -0.31 19.56 -12.80
C GLU A 63 -1.80 19.68 -12.46
N HIS A 64 -2.52 18.56 -12.43
CA HIS A 64 -3.92 18.52 -12.04
C HIS A 64 -4.13 18.94 -10.58
N ASP A 65 -3.27 18.46 -9.69
CA ASP A 65 -3.33 18.81 -8.27
C ASP A 65 -3.06 20.30 -8.02
N ARG A 66 -2.18 20.93 -8.80
CA ARG A 66 -1.93 22.38 -8.73
C ARG A 66 -3.15 23.22 -9.11
N ALA A 67 -3.92 22.76 -10.09
CA ALA A 67 -5.13 23.44 -10.55
C ALA A 67 -6.35 23.16 -9.66
N HIS A 68 -6.30 22.12 -8.81
CA HIS A 68 -7.45 21.68 -8.03
C HIS A 68 -7.62 22.51 -6.73
N PRO A 69 -8.84 22.96 -6.36
CA PRO A 69 -9.08 23.83 -5.19
C PRO A 69 -8.52 23.30 -3.86
N SER A 70 -8.64 22.01 -3.57
CA SER A 70 -8.19 21.37 -2.32
C SER A 70 -6.84 20.68 -2.44
N LYS A 71 -6.58 19.98 -3.58
CA LYS A 71 -5.37 19.17 -3.76
C LYS A 71 -4.11 20.00 -3.97
N LYS A 72 -4.22 21.29 -4.36
CA LYS A 72 -3.09 22.24 -4.46
C LYS A 72 -2.28 22.37 -3.16
N ASN A 73 -2.87 22.00 -2.03
CA ASN A 73 -2.21 22.02 -0.73
C ASN A 73 -1.37 20.77 -0.42
N ARG A 74 -1.37 19.73 -1.30
CA ARG A 74 -0.52 18.55 -1.17
C ARG A 74 0.96 18.95 -1.17
N PRO A 75 1.84 18.23 -0.45
CA PRO A 75 3.24 18.60 -0.30
C PRO A 75 4.00 18.80 -1.62
N LEU A 76 3.75 17.95 -2.63
CA LEU A 76 4.34 18.08 -3.96
C LEU A 76 3.71 19.23 -4.76
N ALA A 77 2.39 19.28 -4.85
CA ALA A 77 1.66 20.28 -5.64
C ALA A 77 1.96 21.70 -5.16
N SER A 78 2.03 21.90 -3.84
CA SER A 78 2.34 23.20 -3.21
C SER A 78 3.83 23.59 -3.27
N GLY A 79 4.72 22.75 -3.81
CA GLY A 79 6.16 23.00 -3.84
C GLY A 79 6.85 22.93 -2.47
N LYS A 80 6.15 22.52 -1.41
CA LYS A 80 6.72 22.43 -0.05
C LYS A 80 7.76 21.33 0.09
N VAL A 81 7.73 20.32 -0.80
CA VAL A 81 8.73 19.26 -0.92
C VAL A 81 9.23 19.27 -2.36
N PRO A 82 10.57 19.39 -2.59
CA PRO A 82 11.14 19.30 -3.93
C PRO A 82 10.88 17.92 -4.57
N ILE A 83 10.64 17.89 -5.87
CA ILE A 83 10.36 16.64 -6.62
C ILE A 83 11.50 15.64 -6.46
N ALA A 84 12.75 16.09 -6.52
CA ALA A 84 13.92 15.22 -6.33
C ALA A 84 13.93 14.54 -4.95
N HIS A 85 13.57 15.27 -3.88
CA HIS A 85 13.49 14.68 -2.53
C HIS A 85 12.35 13.66 -2.44
N ALA A 86 11.19 13.96 -3.05
CA ALA A 86 10.06 13.04 -3.07
C ALA A 86 10.40 11.76 -3.85
N GLY A 87 11.02 11.88 -5.01
CA GLY A 87 11.49 10.74 -5.82
C GLY A 87 12.53 9.89 -5.08
N GLY A 88 13.54 10.52 -4.49
CA GLY A 88 14.53 9.82 -3.66
C GLY A 88 13.88 9.08 -2.49
N MET A 89 12.93 9.71 -1.79
CA MET A 89 12.18 9.07 -0.71
C MET A 89 11.35 7.88 -1.21
N ALA A 90 10.67 8.00 -2.35
CA ALA A 90 9.89 6.91 -2.93
C ALA A 90 10.77 5.69 -3.23
N ILE A 91 11.95 5.90 -3.81
CA ILE A 91 12.91 4.83 -4.11
C ILE A 91 13.41 4.17 -2.83
N VAL A 92 13.79 4.97 -1.83
CA VAL A 92 14.27 4.44 -0.53
C VAL A 92 13.18 3.61 0.15
N LEU A 93 11.94 4.11 0.21
CA LEU A 93 10.81 3.38 0.81
C LEU A 93 10.52 2.07 0.07
N LEU A 94 10.62 2.07 -1.27
CA LEU A 94 10.43 0.88 -2.08
C LEU A 94 11.52 -0.17 -1.79
N ILE A 95 12.78 0.23 -1.83
CA ILE A 95 13.92 -0.69 -1.61
C ILE A 95 13.90 -1.23 -0.18
N VAL A 96 13.73 -0.37 0.82
CA VAL A 96 13.68 -0.78 2.24
C VAL A 96 12.48 -1.70 2.49
N GLY A 97 11.29 -1.35 1.97
CA GLY A 97 10.09 -2.17 2.14
C GLY A 97 10.24 -3.57 1.54
N LEU A 98 10.70 -3.68 0.28
CA LEU A 98 10.94 -4.97 -0.37
C LEU A 98 12.09 -5.73 0.30
N GLY A 99 13.15 -5.04 0.70
CA GLY A 99 14.30 -5.65 1.38
C GLY A 99 13.95 -6.28 2.72
N ILE A 100 13.10 -5.64 3.53
CA ILE A 100 12.61 -6.22 4.79
C ILE A 100 11.69 -7.43 4.52
N ILE A 101 10.76 -7.28 3.59
CA ILE A 101 9.82 -8.37 3.26
C ILE A 101 10.55 -9.61 2.73
N SER A 102 11.61 -9.45 1.95
CA SER A 102 12.40 -10.57 1.42
C SER A 102 13.08 -11.41 2.51
N GLN A 103 13.33 -10.83 3.68
CA GLN A 103 13.90 -11.55 4.83
C GLN A 103 12.84 -12.33 5.64
N LEU A 104 11.57 -12.01 5.46
CA LEU A 104 10.48 -12.71 6.16
C LEU A 104 10.06 -13.99 5.42
N SER A 105 9.76 -13.86 4.13
CA SER A 105 9.29 -14.97 3.29
C SER A 105 9.41 -14.60 1.82
N ILE A 106 9.88 -15.54 1.01
CA ILE A 106 9.99 -15.38 -0.44
C ILE A 106 8.59 -15.22 -1.09
N ASP A 107 7.59 -15.96 -0.58
CA ASP A 107 6.22 -15.87 -1.09
C ASP A 107 5.63 -14.49 -0.79
N THR A 108 5.85 -13.97 0.42
CA THR A 108 5.42 -12.61 0.80
C THR A 108 6.11 -11.55 -0.06
N PHE A 109 7.37 -11.76 -0.43
CA PHE A 109 8.09 -10.89 -1.34
C PHE A 109 7.43 -10.84 -2.72
N TYR A 110 7.15 -11.99 -3.35
CA TYR A 110 6.51 -12.02 -4.66
C TYR A 110 5.10 -11.43 -4.65
N VAL A 111 4.30 -11.70 -3.62
CA VAL A 111 2.98 -11.10 -3.44
C VAL A 111 3.09 -9.58 -3.30
N SER A 112 4.04 -9.08 -2.52
CA SER A 112 4.26 -7.63 -2.36
C SER A 112 4.80 -6.98 -3.62
N LEU A 113 5.67 -7.67 -4.36
CA LEU A 113 6.18 -7.20 -5.65
C LEU A 113 5.05 -7.11 -6.69
N SER A 114 4.13 -8.09 -6.73
CA SER A 114 2.96 -8.05 -7.61
C SER A 114 2.09 -6.81 -7.33
N TYR A 115 1.91 -6.45 -6.06
CA TYR A 115 1.24 -5.21 -5.68
C TYR A 115 1.92 -3.98 -6.29
N VAL A 116 3.25 -3.88 -6.14
CA VAL A 116 4.01 -2.75 -6.69
C VAL A 116 3.85 -2.66 -8.20
N VAL A 117 3.99 -3.78 -8.92
CA VAL A 117 3.85 -3.84 -10.39
C VAL A 117 2.44 -3.40 -10.82
N ILE A 118 1.40 -3.96 -10.20
CA ILE A 118 0.01 -3.63 -10.51
C ILE A 118 -0.27 -2.14 -10.24
N MET A 119 0.20 -1.60 -9.10
CA MET A 119 -0.06 -0.21 -8.74
C MET A 119 0.77 0.79 -9.56
N VAL A 120 1.97 0.42 -10.02
CA VAL A 120 2.74 1.23 -10.98
C VAL A 120 2.01 1.24 -12.33
N ALA A 121 1.58 0.09 -12.84
CA ALA A 121 0.79 0.00 -14.07
C ALA A 121 -0.51 0.81 -13.98
N TYR A 122 -1.17 0.75 -12.82
CA TYR A 122 -2.33 1.59 -12.52
C TYR A 122 -2.01 3.09 -12.66
N CYS A 123 -0.97 3.57 -11.99
CA CYS A 123 -0.59 4.99 -12.06
C CYS A 123 -0.28 5.46 -13.48
N LEU A 124 0.34 4.60 -14.31
CA LEU A 124 0.79 4.95 -15.66
C LEU A 124 -0.34 4.86 -16.69
N VAL A 125 -1.22 3.86 -16.60
CA VAL A 125 -2.14 3.50 -17.69
C VAL A 125 -3.61 3.50 -17.26
N PHE A 126 -3.96 2.77 -16.20
CA PHE A 126 -5.33 2.36 -15.95
C PHE A 126 -6.18 3.35 -15.16
N ARG A 127 -5.60 4.32 -14.48
CA ARG A 127 -6.32 5.29 -13.62
C ARG A 127 -7.38 6.15 -14.33
N LYS A 128 -7.33 6.20 -15.68
CA LYS A 128 -8.31 6.95 -16.49
C LYS A 128 -9.54 6.12 -16.89
N MET A 129 -9.53 4.83 -16.58
CA MET A 129 -10.57 3.87 -16.95
C MET A 129 -11.40 3.54 -15.71
N ALA A 130 -12.54 4.21 -15.50
CA ALA A 130 -13.31 4.19 -14.26
C ALA A 130 -13.62 2.80 -13.69
N LEU A 131 -14.02 1.82 -14.53
CA LEU A 131 -14.30 0.46 -14.06
C LEU A 131 -13.04 -0.33 -13.70
N VAL A 132 -11.97 -0.12 -14.47
CA VAL A 132 -10.67 -0.77 -14.23
C VAL A 132 -10.01 -0.20 -12.97
N ASP A 133 -10.15 1.10 -12.75
CA ASP A 133 -9.69 1.81 -11.55
C ASP A 133 -10.22 1.13 -10.27
N ILE A 134 -11.52 1.02 -10.16
CA ILE A 134 -12.19 0.41 -9.00
C ILE A 134 -11.71 -1.04 -8.79
N GLY A 135 -11.62 -1.84 -9.87
CA GLY A 135 -11.18 -3.23 -9.83
C GLY A 135 -9.72 -3.38 -9.35
N ILE A 136 -8.82 -2.53 -9.83
CA ILE A 136 -7.40 -2.56 -9.42
C ILE A 136 -7.26 -2.17 -7.94
N ILE A 137 -7.97 -1.14 -7.49
CA ILE A 137 -7.94 -0.74 -6.09
C ILE A 137 -8.47 -1.86 -5.19
N ALA A 138 -9.58 -2.51 -5.57
CA ALA A 138 -10.12 -3.66 -4.84
C ALA A 138 -9.14 -4.85 -4.80
N THR A 139 -8.47 -5.14 -5.92
CA THR A 139 -7.39 -6.14 -5.97
C THR A 139 -6.26 -5.79 -5.00
N GLY A 140 -5.92 -4.52 -4.87
CA GLY A 140 -4.93 -4.05 -3.91
C GLY A 140 -5.28 -4.40 -2.45
N PHE A 141 -6.56 -4.43 -2.08
CA PHE A 141 -7.00 -4.89 -0.75
C PHE A 141 -6.85 -6.41 -0.60
N VAL A 142 -7.18 -7.18 -1.63
CA VAL A 142 -6.98 -8.64 -1.62
C VAL A 142 -5.50 -9.00 -1.52
N ILE A 143 -4.62 -8.28 -2.20
CA ILE A 143 -3.18 -8.51 -2.09
C ILE A 143 -2.69 -8.32 -0.64
N ARG A 144 -3.18 -7.31 0.09
CA ARG A 144 -2.85 -7.11 1.51
C ARG A 144 -3.26 -8.30 2.37
N LEU A 145 -4.40 -8.89 2.08
CA LEU A 145 -4.86 -10.11 2.75
C LEU A 145 -3.91 -11.28 2.48
N TYR A 146 -3.44 -11.44 1.23
CA TYR A 146 -2.45 -12.45 0.86
C TYR A 146 -1.07 -12.21 1.49
N VAL A 147 -0.63 -10.96 1.64
CA VAL A 147 0.61 -10.63 2.38
C VAL A 147 0.53 -11.16 3.82
N GLY A 148 -0.61 -10.95 4.49
CA GLY A 148 -0.83 -11.48 5.84
C GLY A 148 -0.84 -13.01 5.89
N SER A 149 -1.47 -13.64 4.89
CA SER A 149 -1.54 -15.10 4.77
C SER A 149 -0.15 -15.72 4.56
N THR A 150 0.62 -15.21 3.60
CA THR A 150 1.93 -15.78 3.25
C THR A 150 2.96 -15.60 4.36
N VAL A 151 2.94 -14.46 5.07
CA VAL A 151 3.90 -14.23 6.16
C VAL A 151 3.59 -15.07 7.41
N THR A 152 2.32 -15.38 7.66
CA THR A 152 1.92 -16.17 8.83
C THR A 152 1.78 -17.65 8.55
N GLY A 153 1.78 -18.06 7.26
CA GLY A 153 1.49 -19.43 6.83
C GLY A 153 0.02 -19.83 7.08
N ILE A 154 -0.87 -18.88 7.37
CA ILE A 154 -2.30 -19.14 7.64
C ILE A 154 -3.07 -18.92 6.33
N PRO A 155 -3.73 -19.97 5.78
CA PRO A 155 -4.48 -19.84 4.53
C PRO A 155 -5.70 -18.95 4.70
N ASN A 156 -5.99 -18.13 3.68
CA ASN A 156 -7.21 -17.35 3.63
C ASN A 156 -8.40 -18.23 3.24
N SER A 157 -9.53 -18.06 3.94
CA SER A 157 -10.79 -18.61 3.49
C SER A 157 -11.25 -17.92 2.20
N MET A 158 -11.85 -18.67 1.26
CA MET A 158 -12.42 -18.10 0.04
C MET A 158 -13.43 -16.99 0.35
N TRP A 159 -14.20 -17.15 1.43
CA TRP A 159 -15.19 -16.15 1.85
C TRP A 159 -14.55 -14.82 2.24
N ILE A 160 -13.43 -14.83 2.97
CA ILE A 160 -12.77 -13.57 3.37
C ILE A 160 -12.18 -12.84 2.15
N ILE A 161 -11.69 -13.59 1.14
CA ILE A 161 -11.19 -13.03 -0.11
C ILE A 161 -12.33 -12.33 -0.85
N ILE A 162 -13.45 -13.03 -1.07
CA ILE A 162 -14.60 -12.50 -1.79
C ILE A 162 -15.18 -11.27 -1.04
N MET A 163 -15.38 -11.37 0.27
CA MET A 163 -15.92 -10.27 1.07
C MET A 163 -14.98 -9.06 1.07
N THR A 164 -13.66 -9.26 1.17
CA THR A 164 -12.68 -8.17 1.09
C THR A 164 -12.74 -7.48 -0.26
N PHE A 165 -12.83 -8.25 -1.35
CA PHE A 165 -12.92 -7.70 -2.71
C PHE A 165 -14.21 -6.91 -2.91
N LEU A 166 -15.38 -7.49 -2.55
CA LEU A 166 -16.67 -6.83 -2.69
C LEU A 166 -16.78 -5.57 -1.82
N LEU A 167 -16.32 -5.65 -0.56
CA LEU A 167 -16.29 -4.49 0.33
C LEU A 167 -15.41 -3.37 -0.24
N ALA A 168 -14.25 -3.73 -0.78
CA ALA A 168 -13.35 -2.77 -1.40
C ALA A 168 -13.98 -2.11 -2.64
N LEU A 169 -14.68 -2.88 -3.49
CA LEU A 169 -15.44 -2.34 -4.62
C LEU A 169 -16.51 -1.34 -4.18
N PHE A 170 -17.15 -1.60 -3.04
CA PHE A 170 -18.23 -0.75 -2.54
C PHE A 170 -17.72 0.56 -1.90
N ILE A 171 -16.52 0.57 -1.33
CA ILE A 171 -15.95 1.73 -0.63
C ILE A 171 -15.14 2.64 -1.57
N THR A 172 -14.72 2.13 -2.74
CA THR A 172 -13.89 2.88 -3.70
C THR A 172 -14.72 3.77 -4.59
#